data_bbe41b233c92bded70e288c2056f10f4
#
_entry.id   bbe41b233c92bded70e288c2056f10f4
#
_cell.length_a   1.000
_cell.length_b   1.000
_cell.length_c   1.000
_cell.angle_alpha   90.00
_cell.angle_beta   90.00
_cell.angle_gamma   90.00
#
_symmetry.space_group_name_H-M   'P 1'
#
loop_
_entity.id
_entity.type
_entity.pdbx_description
1 polymer ?
#
loop_
_entity_poly.entity_id
_entity_poly.type
_entity_poly.pdbx_seq_one_letter_code
_entity_poly.pdbx_strand_id
1 'polypeptide(L)'
;IQQGYICSERGRTVRVRIRDEQAYLTIKGPSLDGGLSRYEFEKEITLEEGRQLMLLCEPGLVDKTRWLVRHGGHVFEVDEFYGDNTGLVMAEVELSSIDESAELPDFIGVEVTGDRRYYNSQLRQHPYCKWGDKS
;
A
#
# COMPACT_ATOMS: atom_id res chain seq x y z
N ILE A 1 8.64 7.36 0.55
CA ILE A 1 7.39 7.36 -0.20
C ILE A 1 6.33 8.13 0.57
N GLN A 2 5.74 9.10 -0.07
CA GLN A 2 4.57 9.79 0.45
C GLN A 2 3.39 9.45 -0.45
N GLN A 3 2.24 9.17 0.13
CA GLN A 3 1.06 8.92 -0.65
C GLN A 3 -0.19 9.45 0.04
N GLY A 4 -1.12 9.91 -0.78
CA GLY A 4 -2.42 10.39 -0.33
C GLY A 4 -3.51 9.87 -1.24
N TYR A 5 -4.75 10.01 -0.81
CA TYR A 5 -5.90 9.53 -1.55
C TYR A 5 -6.82 10.69 -1.92
N ILE A 6 -7.05 10.87 -3.23
CA ILE A 6 -8.06 11.79 -3.72
C ILE A 6 -9.44 11.21 -3.42
N CYS A 7 -9.56 9.89 -3.52
CA CYS A 7 -10.79 9.17 -3.23
C CYS A 7 -10.42 7.83 -2.60
N SER A 8 -11.07 7.46 -1.51
CA SER A 8 -10.81 6.20 -0.82
C SER A 8 -12.11 5.49 -0.45
N GLU A 9 -13.03 5.39 -1.40
CA GLU A 9 -14.28 4.67 -1.21
C GLU A 9 -14.07 3.17 -1.31
N ARG A 10 -14.97 2.42 -0.68
CA ARG A 10 -14.95 0.97 -0.79
C ARG A 10 -15.18 0.57 -2.26
N GLY A 11 -14.27 -0.24 -2.77
CA GLY A 11 -14.33 -0.69 -4.16
C GLY A 11 -13.78 0.30 -5.17
N ARG A 12 -13.31 1.47 -4.72
CA ARG A 12 -12.75 2.46 -5.62
C ARG A 12 -11.77 3.36 -4.87
N THR A 13 -10.50 3.33 -5.26
CA THR A 13 -9.50 4.22 -4.70
C THR A 13 -8.75 4.97 -5.79
N VAL A 14 -8.43 6.22 -5.53
CA VAL A 14 -7.60 7.06 -6.40
C VAL A 14 -6.46 7.59 -5.54
N ARG A 15 -5.25 7.14 -5.82
CA ARG A 15 -4.06 7.41 -5.02
C ARG A 15 -3.02 8.18 -5.81
N VAL A 16 -2.40 9.16 -5.14
CA VAL A 16 -1.21 9.84 -5.64
C VAL A 16 -0.04 9.41 -4.78
N ARG A 17 1.04 8.99 -5.41
CA ARG A 17 2.27 8.57 -4.71
C ARG A 17 3.45 9.35 -5.26
N ILE A 18 4.29 9.86 -4.36
CA ILE A 18 5.58 10.46 -4.71
C ILE A 18 6.67 9.60 -4.08
N ARG A 19 7.58 9.12 -4.91
CA ARG A 19 8.73 8.34 -4.48
C ARG A 19 9.97 8.94 -5.12
N ASP A 20 10.87 9.47 -4.31
CA ASP A 20 12.05 10.18 -4.76
C ASP A 20 11.64 11.35 -5.67
N GLU A 21 12.01 11.34 -6.94
CA GLU A 21 11.65 12.37 -7.91
C GLU A 21 10.58 11.92 -8.89
N GLN A 22 9.92 10.81 -8.60
CA GLN A 22 8.89 10.24 -9.46
C GLN A 22 7.52 10.32 -8.80
N ALA A 23 6.49 10.51 -9.59
CA ALA A 23 5.12 10.55 -9.11
C ALA A 23 4.24 9.63 -9.95
N TYR A 24 3.22 9.07 -9.29
CA TYR A 24 2.32 8.09 -9.91
C TYR A 24 0.89 8.36 -9.50
N LEU A 25 -0.01 8.20 -10.46
CA LEU A 25 -1.46 8.19 -10.21
C LEU A 25 -1.93 6.75 -10.35
N THR A 26 -2.59 6.23 -9.32
CA THR A 26 -3.07 4.85 -9.28
C THR A 26 -4.56 4.83 -8.97
N ILE A 27 -5.31 4.09 -9.78
CA ILE A 27 -6.75 3.88 -9.57
C ILE A 27 -6.98 2.38 -9.41
N LYS A 28 -7.63 1.98 -8.31
CA LYS A 28 -7.90 0.57 -8.02
C LYS A 28 -9.40 0.33 -7.87
N GLY A 29 -9.85 -0.76 -8.46
CA GLY A 29 -11.22 -1.23 -8.34
C GLY A 29 -11.44 -2.11 -7.10
N PRO A 30 -12.59 -2.79 -7.02
CA PRO A 30 -12.90 -3.64 -5.88
C PRO A 30 -11.98 -4.84 -5.80
N SER A 31 -11.69 -5.29 -4.56
CA SER A 31 -10.93 -6.51 -4.34
C SER A 31 -11.75 -7.72 -4.73
N LEU A 32 -11.11 -8.67 -5.38
CA LEU A 32 -11.69 -9.95 -5.79
C LEU A 32 -10.89 -11.06 -5.11
N ASP A 33 -11.49 -12.27 -5.05
CA ASP A 33 -10.81 -13.46 -4.53
C ASP A 33 -10.22 -13.26 -3.12
N GLY A 34 -11.01 -12.64 -2.22
CA GLY A 34 -10.58 -12.44 -0.84
C GLY A 34 -9.42 -11.46 -0.69
N GLY A 35 -9.24 -10.56 -1.65
CA GLY A 35 -8.17 -9.58 -1.65
C GLY A 35 -6.96 -9.98 -2.48
N LEU A 36 -7.01 -11.14 -3.17
CA LEU A 36 -5.90 -11.64 -3.96
C LEU A 36 -5.78 -10.94 -5.30
N SER A 37 -6.86 -10.39 -5.84
CA SER A 37 -6.81 -9.67 -7.11
C SER A 37 -7.75 -8.47 -7.11
N ARG A 38 -7.39 -7.46 -7.92
CA ARG A 38 -8.22 -6.29 -8.18
C ARG A 38 -7.75 -5.62 -9.46
N TYR A 39 -8.66 -4.92 -10.14
CA TYR A 39 -8.26 -4.09 -11.28
C TYR A 39 -7.40 -2.93 -10.78
N GLU A 40 -6.32 -2.67 -11.48
CA GLU A 40 -5.41 -1.59 -11.15
C GLU A 40 -4.98 -0.86 -12.41
N PHE A 41 -5.11 0.45 -12.40
CA PHE A 41 -4.57 1.35 -13.42
C PHE A 41 -3.50 2.21 -12.76
N GLU A 42 -2.31 2.27 -13.34
CA GLU A 42 -1.24 3.11 -12.82
C GLU A 42 -0.56 3.84 -13.98
N LYS A 43 -0.31 5.13 -13.78
CA LYS A 43 0.37 5.96 -14.76
C LYS A 43 1.39 6.84 -14.04
N GLU A 44 2.59 6.89 -14.58
CA GLU A 44 3.58 7.85 -14.12
C GLU A 44 3.18 9.25 -14.59
N ILE A 45 3.27 10.22 -13.67
CA ILE A 45 2.96 11.62 -13.94
C ILE A 45 4.20 12.45 -13.57
N THR A 46 4.22 13.73 -13.93
CA THR A 46 5.34 14.58 -13.57
C THR A 46 5.33 14.84 -12.06
N LEU A 47 6.50 15.15 -11.51
CA LEU A 47 6.59 15.49 -10.09
C LEU A 47 5.72 16.70 -9.75
N GLU A 48 5.66 17.69 -10.65
CA GLU A 48 4.81 18.86 -10.45
C GLU A 48 3.33 18.50 -10.42
N GLU A 49 2.89 17.64 -11.36
CA GLU A 49 1.52 17.12 -11.34
C GLU A 49 1.23 16.38 -10.05
N GLY A 50 2.17 15.54 -9.60
CA GLY A 50 2.05 14.81 -8.34
C GLY A 50 1.88 15.74 -7.15
N ARG A 51 2.66 16.81 -7.07
CA ARG A 51 2.56 17.79 -6.00
C ARG A 51 1.22 18.52 -6.01
N GLN A 52 0.73 18.90 -7.20
CA GLN A 52 -0.56 19.57 -7.33
C GLN A 52 -1.71 18.64 -6.92
N LEU A 53 -1.67 17.39 -7.39
CA LEU A 53 -2.68 16.40 -7.03
C LEU A 53 -2.65 16.05 -5.54
N MET A 54 -1.46 16.07 -4.92
CA MET A 54 -1.33 15.80 -3.49
C MET A 54 -2.12 16.83 -2.65
N LEU A 55 -2.24 18.07 -3.14
CA LEU A 55 -3.03 19.10 -2.47
C LEU A 55 -4.54 18.82 -2.49
N LEU A 56 -4.99 17.98 -3.42
CA LEU A 56 -6.39 17.60 -3.55
C LEU A 56 -6.74 16.36 -2.75
N CYS A 57 -5.75 15.73 -2.11
CA CYS A 57 -5.98 14.51 -1.35
C CYS A 57 -6.77 14.78 -0.08
N GLU A 58 -7.54 13.76 0.31
CA GLU A 58 -8.22 13.74 1.61
C GLU A 58 -7.19 13.80 2.73
N PRO A 59 -7.58 14.27 3.93
CA PRO A 59 -6.65 14.34 5.07
C PRO A 59 -6.05 12.98 5.42
N GLY A 60 -4.83 12.98 5.94
CA GLY A 60 -4.11 11.78 6.36
C GLY A 60 -3.24 11.23 5.24
N LEU A 61 -1.99 11.62 5.22
CA LEU A 61 -1.01 11.05 4.30
C LEU A 61 -0.38 9.81 4.93
N VAL A 62 0.00 8.86 4.10
CA VAL A 62 0.79 7.70 4.53
C VAL A 62 2.24 7.96 4.11
N ASP A 63 3.15 7.86 5.08
CA ASP A 63 4.57 8.00 4.85
C ASP A 63 5.27 6.70 5.23
N LYS A 64 6.11 6.19 4.33
CA LYS A 64 6.77 4.90 4.53
C LYS A 64 8.05 4.80 3.72
N THR A 65 8.93 3.90 4.15
CA THR A 65 10.08 3.44 3.35
C THR A 65 9.78 2.04 2.85
N ARG A 66 10.01 1.81 1.56
CA ARG A 66 9.85 0.50 0.94
C ARG A 66 11.21 -0.11 0.66
N TRP A 67 11.39 -1.32 1.15
CA TRP A 67 12.57 -2.14 0.90
C TRP A 67 12.19 -3.27 -0.05
N LEU A 68 13.05 -3.55 -1.01
CA LEU A 68 12.84 -4.68 -1.92
C LEU A 68 13.75 -5.82 -1.47
N VAL A 69 13.14 -6.96 -1.14
CA VAL A 69 13.87 -8.14 -0.64
C VAL A 69 13.61 -9.31 -1.58
N ARG A 70 14.69 -9.84 -2.17
CA ARG A 70 14.59 -11.02 -3.03
C ARG A 70 14.65 -12.28 -2.15
N HIS A 71 13.70 -13.19 -2.39
CA HIS A 71 13.67 -14.46 -1.68
C HIS A 71 12.86 -15.47 -2.48
N GLY A 72 13.43 -16.67 -2.68
CA GLY A 72 12.72 -17.79 -3.32
C GLY A 72 12.19 -17.48 -4.72
N GLY A 73 12.90 -16.69 -5.51
CA GLY A 73 12.49 -16.33 -6.87
C GLY A 73 11.44 -15.22 -6.94
N HIS A 74 11.07 -14.64 -5.81
CA HIS A 74 10.12 -13.52 -5.73
C HIS A 74 10.80 -12.30 -5.13
N VAL A 75 10.19 -11.13 -5.39
CA VAL A 75 10.61 -9.88 -4.75
C VAL A 75 9.52 -9.46 -3.78
N PHE A 76 9.89 -9.34 -2.51
CA PHE A 76 8.99 -8.88 -1.46
C PHE A 76 9.15 -7.38 -1.28
N GLU A 77 8.03 -6.67 -1.25
CA GLU A 77 8.00 -5.26 -0.90
C GLU A 77 7.73 -5.15 0.59
N VAL A 78 8.74 -4.69 1.34
CA VAL A 78 8.64 -4.56 2.80
C VAL A 78 8.53 -3.09 3.13
N ASP A 79 7.39 -2.68 3.69
CA ASP A 79 7.11 -1.29 4.01
C ASP A 79 7.24 -1.05 5.50
N GLU A 80 8.09 -0.10 5.85
CA GLU A 80 8.24 0.41 7.21
C GLU A 80 7.54 1.76 7.30
N PHE A 81 6.55 1.86 8.17
CA PHE A 81 5.68 3.04 8.26
C PHE A 81 6.15 4.02 9.32
N TYR A 82 5.85 5.29 9.09
CA TYR A 82 6.21 6.41 9.97
C TYR A 82 4.96 7.18 10.42
N GLY A 83 5.15 8.20 11.22
CA GLY A 83 4.05 9.03 11.71
C GLY A 83 3.09 8.22 12.58
N ASP A 84 1.81 8.35 12.32
CA ASP A 84 0.76 7.67 13.08
C ASP A 84 0.76 6.14 12.89
N ASN A 85 1.51 5.65 11.92
CA ASN A 85 1.62 4.21 11.64
C ASN A 85 2.97 3.64 12.10
N THR A 86 3.75 4.39 12.86
CA THR A 86 5.05 3.95 13.38
C THR A 86 4.89 2.64 14.14
N GLY A 87 5.78 1.69 13.88
CA GLY A 87 5.76 0.36 14.47
C GLY A 87 5.12 -0.69 13.58
N LEU A 88 4.40 -0.27 12.55
CA LEU A 88 3.83 -1.19 11.57
C LEU A 88 4.86 -1.48 10.47
N VAL A 89 5.07 -2.75 10.19
CA VAL A 89 5.89 -3.22 9.07
C VAL A 89 5.06 -4.24 8.30
N MET A 90 4.92 -4.04 7.01
CA MET A 90 4.14 -4.92 6.15
C MET A 90 5.00 -5.43 5.00
N ALA A 91 4.76 -6.67 4.61
CA ALA A 91 5.41 -7.26 3.44
C ALA A 91 4.36 -7.71 2.44
N GLU A 92 4.61 -7.44 1.18
CA GLU A 92 3.76 -7.86 0.08
C GLU A 92 4.59 -8.57 -0.98
N VAL A 93 4.00 -9.57 -1.61
CA VAL A 93 4.57 -10.24 -2.77
C VAL A 93 3.48 -10.37 -3.83
N GLU A 94 3.84 -10.02 -5.06
CA GLU A 94 2.93 -10.15 -6.20
C GLU A 94 3.09 -11.53 -6.84
N LEU A 95 1.98 -12.23 -7.01
CA LEU A 95 1.95 -13.55 -7.64
C LEU A 95 1.42 -13.41 -9.07
N SER A 96 1.93 -14.23 -9.99
CA SER A 96 1.50 -14.19 -11.38
C SER A 96 0.16 -14.88 -11.61
N SER A 97 -0.27 -15.73 -10.68
CA SER A 97 -1.59 -16.36 -10.73
C SER A 97 -2.04 -16.68 -9.30
N ILE A 98 -3.35 -16.91 -9.15
CA ILE A 98 -3.94 -17.24 -7.85
C ILE A 98 -3.43 -18.56 -7.28
N ASP A 99 -2.99 -19.48 -8.16
CA ASP A 99 -2.48 -20.80 -7.75
C ASP A 99 -0.98 -20.78 -7.45
N GLU A 100 -0.28 -19.68 -7.74
CA GLU A 100 1.13 -19.57 -7.47
C GLU A 100 1.39 -19.43 -5.98
N SER A 101 2.45 -20.05 -5.49
CA SER A 101 2.89 -19.87 -4.10
C SER A 101 4.30 -19.27 -4.08
N ALA A 102 4.58 -18.51 -3.02
CA ALA A 102 5.90 -17.92 -2.80
C ALA A 102 6.54 -18.53 -1.55
N GLU A 103 7.85 -18.78 -1.63
CA GLU A 103 8.62 -19.15 -0.45
C GLU A 103 8.75 -17.91 0.44
N LEU A 104 8.37 -18.05 1.73
CA LEU A 104 8.35 -16.92 2.65
C LEU A 104 9.68 -16.77 3.38
N PRO A 105 10.25 -15.53 3.45
CA PRO A 105 11.40 -15.27 4.30
C PRO A 105 11.07 -15.50 5.79
N ASP A 106 12.10 -15.77 6.59
CA ASP A 106 11.93 -16.09 8.02
C ASP A 106 11.28 -14.96 8.84
N PHE A 107 11.42 -13.70 8.37
CA PHE A 107 10.86 -12.56 9.11
C PHE A 107 9.38 -12.32 8.85
N ILE A 108 8.75 -13.10 7.96
CA ILE A 108 7.33 -12.94 7.66
C ILE A 108 6.49 -13.44 8.84
N GLY A 109 5.53 -12.63 9.25
CA GLY A 109 4.58 -12.96 10.30
C GLY A 109 3.23 -13.42 9.75
N VAL A 110 2.15 -12.94 10.34
CA VAL A 110 0.79 -13.36 10.03
C VAL A 110 0.37 -12.84 8.65
N GLU A 111 -0.28 -13.69 7.86
CA GLU A 111 -0.88 -13.26 6.60
C GLU A 111 -2.13 -12.43 6.85
N VAL A 112 -2.21 -11.26 6.22
CA VAL A 112 -3.32 -10.31 6.39
C VAL A 112 -3.97 -9.95 5.06
N THR A 113 -3.78 -10.76 4.03
CA THR A 113 -4.40 -10.56 2.71
C THR A 113 -5.91 -10.43 2.87
N GLY A 114 -6.45 -9.34 2.33
CA GLY A 114 -7.89 -9.05 2.43
C GLY A 114 -8.33 -8.39 3.73
N ASP A 115 -7.45 -8.26 4.73
CA ASP A 115 -7.77 -7.53 5.96
C ASP A 115 -7.65 -6.03 5.70
N ARG A 116 -8.79 -5.35 5.68
CA ARG A 116 -8.87 -3.94 5.28
C ARG A 116 -8.15 -3.00 6.22
N ARG A 117 -7.91 -3.38 7.48
CA ARG A 117 -7.17 -2.54 8.43
C ARG A 117 -5.76 -2.21 7.90
N TYR A 118 -5.18 -3.12 7.12
CA TYR A 118 -3.83 -2.98 6.58
C TYR A 118 -3.78 -2.26 5.23
N TYR A 119 -4.93 -1.93 4.63
CA TYR A 119 -4.94 -1.16 3.39
C TYR A 119 -4.47 0.26 3.68
N ASN A 120 -3.62 0.80 2.82
CA ASN A 120 -3.10 2.16 3.01
C ASN A 120 -4.22 3.19 3.11
N SER A 121 -5.31 3.02 2.33
CA SER A 121 -6.47 3.90 2.39
C SER A 121 -7.16 3.88 3.76
N GLN A 122 -7.13 2.75 4.46
CA GLN A 122 -7.73 2.62 5.79
C GLN A 122 -6.76 3.07 6.88
N LEU A 123 -5.47 2.87 6.71
CA LEU A 123 -4.45 3.35 7.65
C LEU A 123 -4.49 4.86 7.79
N ARG A 124 -4.84 5.58 6.74
CA ARG A 124 -5.01 7.02 6.76
C ARG A 124 -6.16 7.46 7.68
N GLN A 125 -7.26 6.70 7.68
CA GLN A 125 -8.47 6.99 8.47
C GLN A 125 -8.39 6.42 9.88
N HIS A 126 -7.81 5.24 10.01
CA HIS A 126 -7.67 4.53 11.28
C HIS A 126 -6.23 4.04 11.44
N PRO A 127 -5.32 4.95 11.81
CA PRO A 127 -3.90 4.64 11.83
C PRO A 127 -3.54 3.61 12.90
N TYR A 128 -2.41 2.96 12.71
CA TYR A 128 -1.91 1.89 13.55
C TYR A 128 -1.83 2.28 15.03
N CYS A 129 -1.45 3.53 15.32
CA CYS A 129 -1.36 4.02 16.70
C CYS A 129 -2.69 4.00 17.46
N LYS A 130 -3.81 3.90 16.73
CA LYS A 130 -5.15 3.87 17.33
C LYS A 130 -5.73 2.46 17.42
N TRP A 131 -4.98 1.45 17.00
CA TRP A 131 -5.42 0.06 17.14
C TRP A 131 -5.29 -0.37 18.60
N GLY A 132 -6.32 -1.02 19.13
CA GLY A 132 -6.32 -1.45 20.52
C GLY A 132 -5.32 -2.55 20.79
N ASP A 133 -5.42 -3.67 20.09
CA ASP A 133 -4.52 -4.81 20.20
C ASP A 133 -3.70 -4.93 18.92
N LYS A 134 -2.37 -4.82 19.05
CA LYS A 134 -1.45 -4.86 17.93
C LYS A 134 -0.72 -6.19 17.77
N SER A 135 -1.00 -7.12 18.65
CA SER A 135 -0.33 -8.43 18.64
C SER A 135 -0.94 -9.39 17.60
#